data_71df6153fde581fadc1d07c6ff1fb547
#
_entry.id   71df6153fde581fadc1d07c6ff1fb547
#
_cell.length_a   1.000
_cell.length_b   1.000
_cell.length_c   1.000
_cell.angle_alpha   90.00
_cell.angle_beta   90.00
_cell.angle_gamma   90.00
#
_symmetry.space_group_name_H-M   'P 1'
#
loop_
_entity.id
_entity.type
_entity.pdbx_description
1 polymer ?
#
loop_
_entity_poly.entity_id
_entity_poly.type
_entity_poly.pdbx_seq_one_letter_code
_entity_poly.pdbx_strand_id
1 'polypeptide(L)'
;MHNHHHRLMSRKSFTSQGSPRAVTPPAQGVPEDLLFFYEHLRKGGGVVRVDQSLLLYRYHPGAATHSVLETTIWAHRVRFLEEQALPHWATFTIWNAGRQGRRLYRSLTAGSQRKVAAFCDVDENKIRKGFYCYEDSQERPKPRIPVLHFRAARPPFVICVKLDLTGGMFEDNLRSLNLQEGRDFLHFS
;
A
#
# COMPACT_ATOMS: atom_id res chain seq x y z
N MET A 1 -18.50 -11.62 59.21
CA MET A 1 -17.71 -12.72 59.79
C MET A 1 -16.51 -12.98 58.90
N HIS A 2 -15.33 -12.77 59.50
CA HIS A 2 -14.02 -13.36 59.21
C HIS A 2 -13.35 -13.00 57.86
N ASN A 3 -12.13 -12.63 57.82
CA ASN A 3 -11.08 -12.14 58.71
C ASN A 3 -9.85 -11.89 57.85
N HIS A 4 -9.16 -10.86 58.14
CA HIS A 4 -7.84 -10.43 57.71
C HIS A 4 -6.80 -11.55 57.57
N HIS A 5 -5.87 -11.39 56.63
CA HIS A 5 -4.44 -11.49 56.95
C HIS A 5 -3.58 -10.67 55.98
N HIS A 6 -3.07 -9.57 56.50
CA HIS A 6 -1.85 -8.91 56.04
C HIS A 6 -0.65 -9.84 56.12
N ARG A 7 0.17 -9.86 55.13
CA ARG A 7 1.57 -10.26 55.23
C ARG A 7 2.47 -9.33 54.49
N LEU A 8 3.08 -8.43 55.21
CA LEU A 8 4.28 -7.69 54.82
C LEU A 8 5.42 -8.68 54.60
N MET A 9 6.09 -8.62 53.45
CA MET A 9 7.46 -9.14 53.29
C MET A 9 8.31 -8.11 52.54
N SER A 10 9.15 -7.52 53.35
CA SER A 10 10.53 -7.06 53.18
C SER A 10 11.07 -6.86 51.78
N ARG A 11 11.37 -5.59 51.52
CA ARG A 11 12.26 -5.13 50.43
C ARG A 11 13.67 -5.70 50.64
N LYS A 12 14.15 -6.48 49.70
CA LYS A 12 15.60 -6.66 49.49
C LYS A 12 15.97 -5.85 48.24
N SER A 13 16.71 -4.80 48.48
CA SER A 13 17.43 -4.04 47.48
C SER A 13 18.46 -4.93 46.80
N PHE A 14 18.31 -5.13 45.50
CA PHE A 14 19.35 -5.73 44.69
C PHE A 14 19.81 -4.66 43.67
N THR A 15 20.84 -3.95 44.04
CA THR A 15 21.61 -3.10 43.11
C THR A 15 22.45 -4.02 42.20
N SER A 16 22.02 -4.20 40.99
CA SER A 16 22.88 -4.67 39.91
C SER A 16 22.87 -3.61 38.84
N GLN A 17 23.93 -2.81 38.79
CA GLN A 17 24.28 -1.97 37.66
C GLN A 17 24.72 -2.88 36.53
N GLY A 18 23.79 -3.28 35.68
CA GLY A 18 24.04 -3.76 34.34
C GLY A 18 23.74 -2.63 33.37
N SER A 19 24.77 -2.08 32.74
CA SER A 19 24.58 -1.17 31.60
C SER A 19 23.62 -1.78 30.60
N PRO A 20 22.61 -1.06 30.09
CA PRO A 20 21.77 -1.59 29.06
C PRO A 20 22.65 -1.86 27.83
N ARG A 21 22.83 -3.15 27.50
CA ARG A 21 23.36 -3.53 26.17
C ARG A 21 22.46 -2.83 25.16
N ALA A 22 23.04 -1.94 24.37
CA ALA A 22 22.37 -1.38 23.20
C ALA A 22 21.93 -2.57 22.34
N VAL A 23 20.62 -2.84 22.35
CA VAL A 23 20.03 -3.81 21.43
C VAL A 23 20.09 -3.16 20.08
N THR A 24 21.08 -3.53 19.29
CA THR A 24 21.12 -3.17 17.87
C THR A 24 19.82 -3.66 17.25
N PRO A 25 19.02 -2.79 16.63
CA PRO A 25 17.82 -3.24 15.95
C PRO A 25 18.21 -4.32 14.94
N PRO A 26 17.41 -5.38 14.78
CA PRO A 26 17.71 -6.42 13.79
C PRO A 26 17.90 -5.77 12.43
N ALA A 27 18.92 -6.23 11.67
CA ALA A 27 19.19 -5.70 10.35
C ALA A 27 17.90 -5.74 9.52
N GLN A 28 17.46 -4.59 9.03
CA GLN A 28 16.28 -4.48 8.21
C GLN A 28 16.51 -5.21 6.90
N GLY A 29 15.67 -6.20 6.58
CA GLY A 29 15.74 -6.94 5.33
C GLY A 29 15.52 -6.04 4.12
N VAL A 30 16.08 -6.44 2.99
CA VAL A 30 15.94 -5.75 1.70
C VAL A 30 15.05 -6.62 0.81
N PRO A 31 14.05 -6.05 0.09
CA PRO A 31 13.24 -6.80 -0.85
C PRO A 31 13.97 -7.00 -2.19
N GLU A 32 15.04 -7.81 -2.18
CA GLU A 32 15.96 -7.99 -3.30
C GLU A 32 15.27 -8.45 -4.58
N ASP A 33 14.30 -9.36 -4.49
CA ASP A 33 13.54 -9.85 -5.64
C ASP A 33 12.76 -8.71 -6.31
N LEU A 34 12.07 -7.90 -5.51
CA LEU A 34 11.32 -6.74 -6.01
C LEU A 34 12.25 -5.73 -6.68
N LEU A 35 13.40 -5.46 -6.06
CA LEU A 35 14.38 -4.53 -6.60
C LEU A 35 15.01 -5.05 -7.90
N PHE A 36 15.28 -6.35 -7.98
CA PHE A 36 15.78 -6.99 -9.20
C PHE A 36 14.77 -6.83 -10.36
N PHE A 37 13.48 -7.14 -10.11
CA PHE A 37 12.45 -6.97 -11.13
C PHE A 37 12.29 -5.51 -11.56
N TYR A 38 12.30 -4.57 -10.64
CA TYR A 38 12.19 -3.15 -10.98
C TYR A 38 13.38 -2.67 -11.81
N GLU A 39 14.59 -3.10 -11.49
CA GLU A 39 15.78 -2.75 -12.25
C GLU A 39 15.74 -3.37 -13.67
N HIS A 40 15.27 -4.61 -13.79
CA HIS A 40 15.07 -5.26 -15.08
C HIS A 40 14.09 -4.46 -15.96
N LEU A 41 12.95 -4.04 -15.39
CA LEU A 41 11.95 -3.25 -16.10
C LEU A 41 12.48 -1.85 -16.48
N ARG A 42 13.25 -1.20 -15.59
CA ARG A 42 13.90 0.10 -15.90
C ARG A 42 14.85 0.02 -17.10
N LYS A 43 15.48 -1.12 -17.29
CA LYS A 43 16.37 -1.40 -18.44
C LYS A 43 15.61 -1.81 -19.72
N GLY A 44 14.29 -1.72 -19.72
CA GLY A 44 13.45 -2.11 -20.85
C GLY A 44 13.18 -3.61 -20.96
N GLY A 45 13.47 -4.38 -19.90
CA GLY A 45 13.14 -5.80 -19.84
C GLY A 45 11.64 -6.04 -19.76
N GLY A 46 11.19 -7.19 -20.28
CA GLY A 46 9.82 -7.64 -20.18
C GLY A 46 9.64 -8.76 -19.14
N VAL A 47 8.40 -8.97 -18.72
CA VAL A 47 8.01 -10.06 -17.81
C VAL A 47 6.92 -10.87 -18.49
N VAL A 48 7.08 -12.19 -18.49
CA VAL A 48 6.07 -13.13 -18.97
C VAL A 48 5.54 -13.92 -17.80
N ARG A 49 4.22 -13.93 -17.62
CA ARG A 49 3.56 -14.75 -16.63
C ARG A 49 3.46 -16.19 -17.16
N VAL A 50 3.85 -17.13 -16.32
CA VAL A 50 3.66 -18.56 -16.58
C VAL A 50 2.61 -19.10 -15.62
N ASP A 51 1.48 -19.58 -16.13
CA ASP A 51 0.36 -20.09 -15.34
C ASP A 51 0.57 -21.55 -14.90
N GLN A 52 1.76 -21.85 -14.41
CA GLN A 52 2.14 -23.17 -13.91
C GLN A 52 2.94 -23.01 -12.60
N SER A 53 2.75 -23.94 -11.67
CA SER A 53 3.56 -24.01 -10.44
C SER A 53 4.94 -24.59 -10.76
N LEU A 54 5.90 -23.71 -11.05
CA LEU A 54 7.27 -24.12 -11.42
C LEU A 54 8.24 -24.11 -10.22
N LEU A 55 7.84 -23.53 -9.09
CA LEU A 55 8.71 -23.36 -7.92
C LEU A 55 8.02 -23.84 -6.65
N LEU A 56 8.69 -24.70 -5.90
CA LEU A 56 8.31 -25.04 -4.54
C LEU A 56 8.97 -24.06 -3.56
N TYR A 57 8.18 -23.18 -2.97
CA TYR A 57 8.67 -22.25 -1.95
C TYR A 57 8.53 -22.86 -0.56
N ARG A 58 9.67 -23.05 0.14
CA ARG A 58 9.67 -23.51 1.53
C ARG A 58 9.57 -22.29 2.47
N TYR A 59 8.43 -22.19 3.10
CA TYR A 59 8.21 -21.20 4.14
C TYR A 59 8.76 -21.70 5.49
N HIS A 60 9.52 -20.85 6.19
CA HIS A 60 9.95 -21.14 7.56
C HIS A 60 10.06 -19.82 8.38
N PRO A 61 9.92 -19.90 9.74
CA PRO A 61 9.87 -18.70 10.59
C PRO A 61 11.12 -17.81 10.52
N GLY A 62 12.27 -18.36 10.21
CA GLY A 62 13.54 -17.64 10.06
C GLY A 62 13.83 -17.16 8.63
N ALA A 63 12.84 -17.14 7.72
CA ALA A 63 13.06 -16.66 6.37
C ALA A 63 13.36 -15.16 6.35
N ALA A 64 14.33 -14.74 5.54
CA ALA A 64 14.74 -13.34 5.39
C ALA A 64 13.56 -12.41 4.99
N THR A 65 12.57 -12.95 4.28
CA THR A 65 11.34 -12.26 3.90
C THR A 65 10.61 -11.62 5.09
N HIS A 66 10.71 -12.22 6.30
CA HIS A 66 10.06 -11.68 7.50
C HIS A 66 10.75 -10.42 8.05
N SER A 67 11.99 -10.16 7.68
CA SER A 67 12.73 -8.97 8.11
C SER A 67 12.47 -7.75 7.23
N VAL A 68 11.80 -7.92 6.10
CA VAL A 68 11.44 -6.82 5.19
C VAL A 68 10.16 -6.13 5.68
N LEU A 69 10.25 -4.86 6.01
CA LEU A 69 9.08 -4.09 6.43
C LEU A 69 8.13 -3.83 5.24
N GLU A 70 6.85 -3.98 5.51
CA GLU A 70 5.81 -3.68 4.51
C GLU A 70 5.90 -2.22 4.02
N THR A 71 6.26 -1.30 4.90
CA THR A 71 6.47 0.12 4.56
C THR A 71 7.62 0.32 3.57
N THR A 72 8.68 -0.49 3.65
CA THR A 72 9.80 -0.47 2.71
C THR A 72 9.33 -0.95 1.32
N ILE A 73 8.62 -2.07 1.27
CA ILE A 73 8.02 -2.58 0.01
C ILE A 73 7.08 -1.53 -0.59
N TRP A 74 6.22 -0.93 0.22
CA TRP A 74 5.30 0.11 -0.20
C TRP A 74 6.04 1.32 -0.81
N ALA A 75 7.07 1.81 -0.15
CA ALA A 75 7.86 2.94 -0.64
C ALA A 75 8.50 2.66 -2.01
N HIS A 76 9.06 1.45 -2.20
CA HIS A 76 9.62 1.04 -3.50
C HIS A 76 8.56 0.96 -4.59
N ARG A 77 7.36 0.44 -4.29
CA ARG A 77 6.24 0.38 -5.23
C ARG A 77 5.77 1.77 -5.65
N VAL A 78 5.59 2.69 -4.69
CA VAL A 78 5.20 4.07 -4.97
C VAL A 78 6.24 4.75 -5.85
N ARG A 79 7.51 4.63 -5.49
CA ARG A 79 8.59 5.21 -6.27
C ARG A 79 8.62 4.68 -7.70
N PHE A 80 8.49 3.36 -7.88
CA PHE A 80 8.45 2.75 -9.21
C PHE A 80 7.26 3.23 -10.04
N LEU A 81 6.07 3.35 -9.44
CA LEU A 81 4.89 3.92 -10.08
C LEU A 81 5.14 5.34 -10.57
N GLU A 82 5.72 6.20 -9.71
CA GLU A 82 6.01 7.59 -10.03
C GLU A 82 7.10 7.75 -11.11
N GLU A 83 8.08 6.84 -11.15
CA GLU A 83 9.16 6.88 -12.12
C GLU A 83 8.76 6.30 -13.49
N GLN A 84 7.96 5.24 -13.52
CA GLN A 84 7.76 4.45 -14.73
C GLN A 84 6.39 4.61 -15.38
N ALA A 85 5.35 4.92 -14.61
CA ALA A 85 3.99 5.00 -15.14
C ALA A 85 3.44 6.43 -15.19
N LEU A 86 3.48 7.15 -14.08
CA LEU A 86 2.86 8.46 -13.96
C LEU A 86 3.44 9.54 -14.89
N PRO A 87 4.71 9.48 -15.36
CA PRO A 87 5.21 10.44 -16.33
C PRO A 87 4.47 10.38 -17.69
N HIS A 88 3.93 9.22 -18.04
CA HIS A 88 3.20 9.02 -19.30
C HIS A 88 1.76 9.51 -19.27
N TRP A 89 1.23 9.86 -18.10
CA TRP A 89 -0.14 10.27 -17.90
C TRP A 89 -0.23 11.73 -17.44
N ALA A 90 -1.07 12.50 -18.10
CA ALA A 90 -1.34 13.88 -17.67
C ALA A 90 -2.12 13.91 -16.35
N THR A 91 -3.15 13.07 -16.26
CA THR A 91 -3.98 12.85 -15.06
C THR A 91 -4.32 11.37 -14.95
N PHE A 92 -4.74 10.95 -13.75
CA PHE A 92 -5.20 9.59 -13.52
C PHE A 92 -6.23 9.52 -12.39
N THR A 93 -6.96 8.42 -12.35
CA THR A 93 -7.95 8.12 -11.29
C THR A 93 -7.42 6.99 -10.41
N ILE A 94 -7.57 7.11 -9.09
CA ILE A 94 -7.27 6.04 -8.15
C ILE A 94 -8.54 5.22 -7.94
N TRP A 95 -8.52 3.93 -8.29
CA TRP A 95 -9.63 3.02 -8.05
C TRP A 95 -9.51 2.38 -6.67
N ASN A 96 -10.33 2.73 -5.79
CA ASN A 96 -10.57 2.48 -4.39
C ASN A 96 -10.45 3.77 -3.57
N ALA A 97 -11.60 4.34 -3.23
CA ALA A 97 -11.69 5.52 -2.34
C ALA A 97 -11.59 5.14 -0.85
N GLY A 98 -11.20 3.91 -0.53
CA GLY A 98 -10.98 3.40 0.81
C GLY A 98 -9.54 3.54 1.30
N ARG A 99 -9.19 2.69 2.27
CA ARG A 99 -7.90 2.77 2.98
C ARG A 99 -6.68 2.74 2.06
N GLN A 100 -6.64 1.80 1.10
CA GLN A 100 -5.47 1.60 0.25
C GLN A 100 -5.29 2.75 -0.76
N GLY A 101 -6.36 3.15 -1.44
CA GLY A 101 -6.27 4.26 -2.40
C GLY A 101 -5.90 5.59 -1.72
N ARG A 102 -6.46 5.86 -0.53
CA ARG A 102 -6.08 7.05 0.25
C ARG A 102 -4.64 6.99 0.75
N ARG A 103 -4.16 5.79 1.13
CA ARG A 103 -2.75 5.57 1.48
C ARG A 103 -1.86 5.87 0.29
N LEU A 104 -2.19 5.35 -0.90
CA LEU A 104 -1.45 5.66 -2.12
C LEU A 104 -1.39 7.18 -2.34
N TYR A 105 -2.53 7.86 -2.36
CA TYR A 105 -2.60 9.30 -2.57
C TYR A 105 -1.65 10.06 -1.62
N ARG A 106 -1.70 9.75 -0.31
CA ARG A 106 -0.84 10.39 0.70
C ARG A 106 0.65 10.07 0.53
N SER A 107 0.98 8.96 -0.10
CA SER A 107 2.37 8.53 -0.34
C SER A 107 2.98 9.13 -1.60
N LEU A 108 2.16 9.69 -2.49
CA LEU A 108 2.62 10.34 -3.72
C LEU A 108 3.31 11.67 -3.42
N THR A 109 4.28 12.04 -4.27
CA THR A 109 4.83 13.40 -4.28
C THR A 109 3.76 14.44 -4.61
N ALA A 110 3.97 15.69 -4.21
CA ALA A 110 3.01 16.77 -4.49
C ALA A 110 2.72 16.92 -6.00
N GLY A 111 3.73 16.70 -6.85
CA GLY A 111 3.57 16.70 -8.31
C GLY A 111 2.60 15.61 -8.79
N SER A 112 2.76 14.40 -8.28
CA SER A 112 1.90 13.26 -8.61
C SER A 112 0.50 13.39 -8.01
N GLN A 113 0.38 13.94 -6.80
CA GLN A 113 -0.92 14.22 -6.18
C GLN A 113 -1.78 15.16 -7.04
N ARG A 114 -1.16 16.19 -7.63
CA ARG A 114 -1.86 17.14 -8.55
C ARG A 114 -2.37 16.48 -9.83
N LYS A 115 -1.83 15.32 -10.22
CA LYS A 115 -2.32 14.54 -11.37
C LYS A 115 -3.53 13.68 -11.04
N VAL A 116 -3.88 13.48 -9.77
CA VAL A 116 -5.05 12.68 -9.36
C VAL A 116 -6.32 13.47 -9.67
N ALA A 117 -7.04 13.07 -10.71
CA ALA A 117 -8.29 13.71 -11.12
C ALA A 117 -9.46 13.32 -10.22
N ALA A 118 -9.51 12.08 -9.76
CA ALA A 118 -10.58 11.55 -8.91
C ALA A 118 -10.14 10.26 -8.21
N PHE A 119 -10.91 9.88 -7.18
CA PHE A 119 -11.05 8.48 -6.76
C PHE A 119 -12.28 7.89 -7.44
N CYS A 120 -12.31 6.58 -7.65
CA CYS A 120 -13.54 5.89 -7.96
C CYS A 120 -13.76 4.65 -7.08
N ASP A 121 -15.01 4.32 -6.88
CA ASP A 121 -15.45 3.23 -6.00
C ASP A 121 -16.80 2.70 -6.47
N VAL A 122 -17.27 1.61 -5.84
CA VAL A 122 -18.64 1.08 -5.96
C VAL A 122 -19.47 1.38 -4.71
N ASP A 123 -18.84 1.81 -3.62
CA ASP A 123 -19.49 2.11 -2.34
C ASP A 123 -20.30 3.40 -2.45
N GLU A 124 -21.63 3.25 -2.42
CA GLU A 124 -22.56 4.37 -2.56
C GLU A 124 -22.41 5.44 -1.47
N ASN A 125 -21.99 5.08 -0.25
CA ASN A 125 -21.80 6.05 0.82
C ASN A 125 -20.62 6.98 0.52
N LYS A 126 -19.53 6.43 -0.03
CA LYS A 126 -18.38 7.22 -0.44
C LYS A 126 -18.69 8.12 -1.64
N ILE A 127 -19.43 7.58 -2.61
CA ILE A 127 -19.87 8.32 -3.81
C ILE A 127 -20.83 9.44 -3.43
N ARG A 128 -21.77 9.19 -2.52
CA ARG A 128 -22.73 10.19 -2.02
C ARG A 128 -22.03 11.30 -1.27
N LYS A 129 -21.00 11.00 -0.46
CA LYS A 129 -20.14 12.02 0.16
C LYS A 129 -19.46 12.88 -0.89
N GLY A 130 -19.09 12.31 -2.04
CA GLY A 130 -18.66 12.99 -3.25
C GLY A 130 -17.21 13.43 -3.30
N PHE A 131 -16.48 13.42 -2.19
CA PHE A 131 -15.07 13.81 -2.14
C PHE A 131 -14.29 13.18 -0.99
N TYR A 132 -12.98 13.12 -1.18
CA TYR A 132 -11.99 12.88 -0.14
C TYR A 132 -11.23 14.18 0.17
N CYS A 133 -11.14 14.56 1.44
CA CYS A 133 -10.31 15.66 1.90
C CYS A 133 -9.04 15.13 2.57
N TYR A 134 -7.87 15.61 2.12
CA TYR A 134 -6.60 15.26 2.76
C TYR A 134 -6.34 16.19 3.95
N GLU A 135 -6.85 15.82 5.12
CA GLU A 135 -6.85 16.66 6.32
C GLU A 135 -5.45 16.97 6.85
N ASP A 136 -4.50 16.04 6.70
CA ASP A 136 -3.12 16.21 7.18
C ASP A 136 -2.23 16.99 6.22
N SER A 137 -2.75 17.41 5.05
CA SER A 137 -1.99 18.22 4.08
C SER A 137 -1.61 19.58 4.67
N GLN A 138 -0.41 20.03 4.33
CA GLN A 138 0.06 21.37 4.65
C GLN A 138 -0.45 22.43 3.65
N GLU A 139 -1.00 22.00 2.51
CA GLU A 139 -1.55 22.90 1.50
C GLU A 139 -2.79 23.63 2.02
N ARG A 140 -3.00 24.86 1.52
CA ARG A 140 -4.20 25.66 1.80
C ARG A 140 -4.72 26.26 0.49
N PRO A 141 -6.00 26.01 0.14
CA PRO A 141 -6.95 25.13 0.83
C PRO A 141 -6.50 23.67 0.81
N LYS A 142 -6.98 22.85 1.76
CA LYS A 142 -6.66 21.41 1.79
C LYS A 142 -7.13 20.73 0.51
N PRO A 143 -6.35 19.79 -0.04
CA PRO A 143 -6.74 19.05 -1.24
C PRO A 143 -8.07 18.33 -1.04
N ARG A 144 -8.97 18.52 -1.98
CA ARG A 144 -10.27 17.82 -2.06
C ARG A 144 -10.35 17.12 -3.41
N ILE A 145 -10.46 15.81 -3.38
CA ILE A 145 -10.45 14.97 -4.58
C ILE A 145 -11.84 14.37 -4.75
N PRO A 146 -12.49 14.50 -5.92
CA PRO A 146 -13.79 13.90 -6.18
C PRO A 146 -13.78 12.39 -5.98
N VAL A 147 -14.89 11.83 -5.48
CA VAL A 147 -15.14 10.39 -5.44
C VAL A 147 -16.32 10.09 -6.36
N LEU A 148 -16.08 9.30 -7.40
CA LEU A 148 -17.03 8.99 -8.45
C LEU A 148 -17.37 7.50 -8.44
N HIS A 149 -18.51 7.14 -8.99
CA HIS A 149 -18.76 5.76 -9.39
C HIS A 149 -17.79 5.39 -10.52
N PHE A 150 -17.25 4.15 -10.53
CA PHE A 150 -16.21 3.76 -11.49
C PHE A 150 -16.63 3.94 -12.96
N ARG A 151 -17.93 3.83 -13.28
CA ARG A 151 -18.46 4.08 -14.63
C ARG A 151 -18.45 5.55 -15.04
N ALA A 152 -18.45 6.46 -14.07
CA ALA A 152 -18.40 7.90 -14.31
C ALA A 152 -16.94 8.44 -14.29
N ALA A 153 -16.01 7.65 -13.81
CA ALA A 153 -14.60 7.99 -13.78
C ALA A 153 -13.92 7.71 -15.13
N ARG A 154 -12.79 8.35 -15.36
CA ARG A 154 -12.04 8.25 -16.62
C ARG A 154 -10.67 7.58 -16.39
N PRO A 155 -10.25 6.70 -17.34
CA PRO A 155 -8.89 6.18 -17.36
C PRO A 155 -7.88 7.31 -17.65
N PRO A 156 -6.58 7.07 -17.35
CA PRO A 156 -6.03 5.83 -16.81
C PRO A 156 -6.29 5.65 -15.32
N PHE A 157 -6.35 4.38 -14.89
CA PHE A 157 -6.60 4.02 -13.49
C PHE A 157 -5.37 3.43 -12.82
N VAL A 158 -5.11 3.85 -11.57
CA VAL A 158 -4.24 3.12 -10.64
C VAL A 158 -5.14 2.34 -9.67
N ILE A 159 -5.13 1.02 -9.80
CA ILE A 159 -6.05 0.13 -9.09
C ILE A 159 -5.45 -0.29 -7.76
N CYS A 160 -6.11 0.08 -6.66
CA CYS A 160 -5.73 -0.25 -5.28
C CYS A 160 -6.73 -1.22 -4.63
N VAL A 161 -7.27 -2.15 -5.42
CA VAL A 161 -8.23 -3.18 -4.97
C VAL A 161 -7.49 -4.49 -4.80
N LYS A 162 -7.68 -5.14 -3.65
CA LYS A 162 -7.17 -6.51 -3.42
C LYS A 162 -8.08 -7.50 -4.12
N LEU A 163 -7.57 -8.16 -5.16
CA LEU A 163 -8.32 -9.06 -6.03
C LEU A 163 -8.97 -10.22 -5.27
N ASP A 164 -8.27 -10.82 -4.34
CA ASP A 164 -8.73 -12.01 -3.61
C ASP A 164 -9.92 -11.76 -2.65
N LEU A 165 -10.31 -10.51 -2.46
CA LEU A 165 -11.36 -10.13 -1.50
C LEU A 165 -12.67 -9.71 -2.14
N THR A 166 -12.77 -9.71 -3.47
CA THR A 166 -13.93 -9.16 -4.19
C THR A 166 -14.91 -10.21 -4.71
N GLY A 167 -14.55 -11.50 -4.61
CA GLY A 167 -15.38 -12.58 -5.15
C GLY A 167 -15.63 -12.47 -6.65
N GLY A 168 -14.74 -11.82 -7.40
CA GLY A 168 -14.87 -11.63 -8.85
C GLY A 168 -15.63 -10.36 -9.28
N MET A 169 -16.32 -9.68 -8.37
CA MET A 169 -17.12 -8.49 -8.72
C MET A 169 -16.27 -7.34 -9.28
N PHE A 170 -15.08 -7.13 -8.73
CA PHE A 170 -14.17 -6.10 -9.23
C PHE A 170 -13.71 -6.42 -10.65
N GLU A 171 -13.31 -7.66 -10.91
CA GLU A 171 -12.86 -8.14 -12.21
C GLU A 171 -13.96 -8.00 -13.28
N ASP A 172 -15.21 -8.28 -12.92
CA ASP A 172 -16.36 -8.10 -13.80
C ASP A 172 -16.59 -6.61 -14.11
N ASN A 173 -16.47 -5.74 -13.13
CA ASN A 173 -16.55 -4.30 -13.30
C ASN A 173 -15.45 -3.79 -14.22
N LEU A 174 -14.21 -4.22 -14.01
CA LEU A 174 -13.06 -3.82 -14.85
C LEU A 174 -13.24 -4.30 -16.30
N ARG A 175 -13.64 -5.56 -16.51
CA ARG A 175 -13.93 -6.11 -17.84
C ARG A 175 -15.03 -5.34 -18.56
N SER A 176 -16.04 -4.86 -17.83
CA SER A 176 -17.15 -4.09 -18.42
C SER A 176 -16.72 -2.76 -19.07
N LEU A 177 -15.53 -2.28 -18.75
CA LEU A 177 -14.98 -1.04 -19.28
C LEU A 177 -14.14 -1.23 -20.56
N ASN A 178 -13.82 -2.48 -20.95
CA ASN A 178 -13.01 -2.82 -22.12
C ASN A 178 -11.67 -2.07 -22.18
N LEU A 179 -10.97 -1.98 -21.06
CA LEU A 179 -9.70 -1.28 -20.90
C LEU A 179 -8.50 -2.21 -21.12
N GLN A 180 -7.37 -1.64 -21.53
CA GLN A 180 -6.12 -2.34 -21.75
C GLN A 180 -5.14 -2.09 -20.61
N GLU A 181 -4.68 -3.16 -19.96
CA GLU A 181 -3.64 -3.10 -18.93
C GLU A 181 -2.34 -2.52 -19.47
N GLY A 182 -1.65 -1.73 -18.66
CA GLY A 182 -0.42 -1.01 -19.04
C GLY A 182 -0.66 0.32 -19.76
N ARG A 183 -1.78 0.47 -20.46
CA ARG A 183 -2.17 1.73 -21.13
C ARG A 183 -3.24 2.48 -20.34
N ASP A 184 -4.34 1.80 -20.05
CA ASP A 184 -5.54 2.41 -19.46
C ASP A 184 -5.66 2.14 -17.96
N PHE A 185 -4.94 1.18 -17.43
CA PHE A 185 -4.86 0.90 -16.00
C PHE A 185 -3.61 0.11 -15.61
N LEU A 186 -3.27 0.21 -14.33
CA LEU A 186 -2.24 -0.58 -13.64
C LEU A 186 -2.75 -1.07 -12.30
N HIS A 187 -2.41 -2.29 -11.94
CA HIS A 187 -2.61 -2.81 -10.58
C HIS A 187 -1.47 -2.36 -9.67
N PHE A 188 -1.82 -1.79 -8.49
CA PHE A 188 -0.85 -1.29 -7.52
C PHE A 188 -0.80 -2.10 -6.23
N SER A 189 -1.87 -2.77 -5.84
CA SER A 189 -1.97 -3.56 -4.60
C SER A 189 -1.95 -5.05 -4.83
#